data_adc16c45c38415d42d18b244e333c9cb
#
_entry.id   adc16c45c38415d42d18b244e333c9cb
#
_cell.length_a   1.000
_cell.length_b   1.000
_cell.length_c   1.000
_cell.angle_alpha   90.00
_cell.angle_beta   90.00
_cell.angle_gamma   90.00
#
_symmetry.space_group_name_H-M   'P 1'
#
loop_
_entity.id
_entity.type
_entity.pdbx_description
1 polymer ?
#
loop_
_entity_poly.entity_id
_entity_poly.type
_entity_poly.pdbx_seq_one_letter_code
_entity_poly.pdbx_strand_id
1 'polypeptide(L)'
;MDRRQFLKSLAALTSVAACSRFALANTTFPTEQYWVFVSADGGWDTTSICDPKGDIEYSSSRGVINNYSTTAIRKVGNFNIAPMLESSYSGPDHLGNFFSAQYSHLRVFNGLDFGTNSHDAGVRAFATGHQSAAYPTTPAVIASLTQSQYLMPYYLGSGYGKTAGLVQAARLNDLGRIGTMADTERYLPQDILDMVSAEHNAALDSYASGSLNDAELLALTQFRNAHSNAGDINRLLDYMPTSTSSGSKLRAEIAAASFAAGLSTTASIGLGAFDTHSDNDERQGIEVPNYFELINHLIAQLEYQGIADRTTIVMGSEFGRTPYYNSGQGKDHWSIGSMMVWSKSIAGNMVIGGTDNQVKALAVDPNTLELSPGGIVLSPGHIHAAIRQKSGIAPQSEINAKFPLSVNLYDLLS
;
A
#
# COMPACT_ATOMS: atom_id res chain seq x y z
N MET A 1 5.51 20.47 -32.59
CA MET A 1 6.21 20.53 -31.29
C MET A 1 7.67 20.22 -31.59
N ASP A 2 8.60 21.14 -31.31
CA ASP A 2 10.02 20.96 -31.57
C ASP A 2 10.54 19.82 -30.66
N ARG A 3 11.39 18.92 -31.21
CA ARG A 3 12.04 17.81 -30.47
C ARG A 3 12.67 18.26 -29.15
N ARG A 4 13.23 19.45 -29.14
CA ARG A 4 13.83 20.09 -27.97
C ARG A 4 12.79 20.51 -26.91
N GLN A 5 11.60 20.90 -27.34
CA GLN A 5 10.47 21.24 -26.43
C GLN A 5 9.84 20.00 -25.84
N PHE A 6 9.72 18.90 -26.59
CA PHE A 6 9.22 17.63 -26.06
C PHE A 6 10.14 17.06 -24.97
N LEU A 7 11.44 17.09 -25.16
CA LEU A 7 12.40 16.61 -24.16
C LEU A 7 12.58 17.57 -22.99
N LYS A 8 12.47 18.87 -23.20
CA LYS A 8 12.38 19.85 -22.11
C LYS A 8 11.09 19.67 -21.31
N SER A 9 10.00 19.29 -21.92
CA SER A 9 8.75 18.92 -21.22
C SER A 9 8.90 17.63 -20.44
N LEU A 10 9.64 16.65 -20.96
CA LEU A 10 9.98 15.41 -20.25
C LEU A 10 10.92 15.69 -19.08
N ALA A 11 11.95 16.53 -19.28
CA ALA A 11 12.88 16.97 -18.24
C ALA A 11 12.20 17.90 -17.21
N ALA A 12 11.24 18.73 -17.61
CA ALA A 12 10.51 19.61 -16.70
C ALA A 12 9.52 18.84 -15.80
N LEU A 13 9.05 17.66 -16.21
CA LEU A 13 8.30 16.74 -15.36
C LEU A 13 9.20 16.00 -14.34
N THR A 14 10.52 16.02 -14.53
CA THR A 14 11.53 15.41 -13.65
C THR A 14 12.30 16.41 -12.80
N SER A 15 11.92 17.69 -12.77
CA SER A 15 12.60 18.72 -11.99
C SER A 15 12.37 18.58 -10.47
N VAL A 16 12.70 17.42 -9.92
CA VAL A 16 12.92 17.24 -8.50
C VAL A 16 14.21 16.44 -8.30
N ALA A 17 15.23 17.13 -7.89
CA ALA A 17 16.38 16.68 -7.16
C ALA A 17 17.30 15.64 -7.82
N ALA A 18 18.53 16.04 -7.96
CA ALA A 18 19.71 15.19 -8.08
C ALA A 18 19.57 13.86 -7.33
N CYS A 19 19.22 12.79 -8.03
CA CYS A 19 19.56 11.46 -7.61
C CYS A 19 21.03 11.26 -7.97
N SER A 20 21.94 11.69 -7.08
CA SER A 20 23.29 11.19 -7.05
C SER A 20 23.25 9.67 -7.17
N ARG A 21 24.19 9.11 -7.89
CA ARG A 21 24.39 7.66 -8.05
C ARG A 21 24.19 7.00 -6.71
N PHE A 22 23.07 6.26 -6.53
CA PHE A 22 22.99 5.34 -5.44
C PHE A 22 24.07 4.28 -5.68
N ALA A 23 25.24 4.49 -5.12
CA ALA A 23 26.20 3.41 -4.98
C ALA A 23 25.54 2.40 -4.06
N LEU A 24 24.99 1.33 -4.65
CA LEU A 24 24.52 0.15 -3.96
C LEU A 24 25.75 -0.46 -3.28
N ALA A 25 26.11 0.05 -2.10
CA ALA A 25 27.06 -0.61 -1.23
C ALA A 25 26.44 -1.96 -0.88
N ASN A 26 26.98 -3.04 -1.44
CA ASN A 26 26.79 -4.47 -1.12
C ASN A 26 25.63 -4.79 -0.14
N THR A 27 24.42 -4.35 -0.43
CA THR A 27 23.24 -4.86 0.24
C THR A 27 22.86 -6.13 -0.51
N THR A 28 23.12 -7.27 0.10
CA THR A 28 22.47 -8.53 -0.28
C THR A 28 20.98 -8.30 -0.04
N PHE A 29 20.25 -7.92 -1.09
CA PHE A 29 18.79 -7.86 -1.01
C PHE A 29 18.29 -9.27 -0.65
N PRO A 30 17.39 -9.39 0.35
CA PRO A 30 16.72 -10.66 0.58
C PRO A 30 16.06 -11.04 -0.73
N THR A 31 16.33 -12.24 -1.19
CA THR A 31 15.80 -12.81 -2.43
C THR A 31 14.31 -12.51 -2.53
N GLU A 32 13.95 -11.67 -3.50
CA GLU A 32 12.59 -11.39 -3.96
C GLU A 32 11.52 -11.33 -2.85
N GLN A 33 11.41 -10.21 -2.16
CA GLN A 33 10.28 -9.91 -1.29
C GLN A 33 9.32 -8.97 -2.01
N TYR A 34 8.02 -9.33 -2.00
CA TYR A 34 6.95 -8.55 -2.57
C TYR A 34 6.17 -7.81 -1.49
N TRP A 35 5.70 -6.60 -1.82
CA TRP A 35 4.96 -5.76 -0.88
C TRP A 35 3.69 -5.23 -1.51
N VAL A 36 2.55 -5.45 -0.86
CA VAL A 36 1.27 -4.90 -1.29
C VAL A 36 0.71 -4.01 -0.18
N PHE A 37 0.41 -2.77 -0.53
CA PHE A 37 -0.30 -1.84 0.35
C PHE A 37 -1.76 -1.80 -0.08
N VAL A 38 -2.66 -2.08 0.85
CA VAL A 38 -4.10 -2.11 0.60
C VAL A 38 -4.76 -1.07 1.48
N SER A 39 -5.29 0.01 0.85
CA SER A 39 -5.95 1.09 1.56
C SER A 39 -7.46 0.88 1.67
N ALA A 40 -8.01 1.20 2.83
CA ALA A 40 -9.44 1.41 3.05
C ALA A 40 -9.68 2.93 3.02
N ASP A 41 -9.98 3.46 1.81
CA ASP A 41 -10.00 4.91 1.59
C ASP A 41 -11.27 5.53 2.19
N GLY A 42 -11.09 6.56 3.02
CA GLY A 42 -12.15 7.31 3.67
C GLY A 42 -12.13 7.27 5.20
N GLY A 43 -11.28 6.50 5.84
CA GLY A 43 -11.23 6.36 7.30
C GLY A 43 -12.12 5.24 7.83
N TRP A 44 -11.57 4.04 7.94
CA TRP A 44 -12.30 2.93 8.53
C TRP A 44 -12.56 3.12 10.04
N ASP A 45 -13.65 2.57 10.54
CA ASP A 45 -13.92 2.55 11.97
C ASP A 45 -13.21 1.37 12.63
N THR A 46 -12.10 1.63 13.34
CA THR A 46 -11.31 0.59 14.02
C THR A 46 -12.12 -0.19 15.04
N THR A 47 -13.14 0.46 15.63
CA THR A 47 -14.04 -0.18 16.61
C THR A 47 -15.02 -1.15 15.94
N SER A 48 -15.17 -1.05 14.63
CA SER A 48 -15.94 -1.99 13.80
C SER A 48 -15.10 -3.08 13.15
N ILE A 49 -13.81 -3.17 13.49
CA ILE A 49 -12.87 -4.15 12.91
C ILE A 49 -12.06 -4.86 14.01
N CYS A 50 -10.96 -4.26 14.47
CA CYS A 50 -9.90 -4.94 15.22
C CYS A 50 -9.57 -4.30 16.58
N ASP A 51 -10.28 -3.24 16.97
CA ASP A 51 -10.27 -2.65 18.30
C ASP A 51 -11.70 -2.41 18.83
N PRO A 52 -12.55 -3.47 18.84
CA PRO A 52 -13.96 -3.37 19.14
C PRO A 52 -14.19 -2.93 20.59
N LYS A 53 -15.18 -2.04 20.81
CA LYS A 53 -15.57 -1.54 22.11
C LYS A 53 -16.96 -2.00 22.54
N GLY A 54 -17.85 -2.28 21.58
CA GLY A 54 -19.25 -2.60 21.86
C GLY A 54 -20.03 -1.40 22.42
N ASP A 55 -21.06 -1.70 23.17
CA ASP A 55 -22.00 -0.75 23.77
C ASP A 55 -21.45 -0.03 25.04
N ILE A 56 -20.12 0.14 25.13
CA ILE A 56 -19.51 0.95 26.19
C ILE A 56 -19.97 2.40 26.04
N GLU A 57 -20.44 3.00 27.11
CA GLU A 57 -20.81 4.42 27.13
C GLU A 57 -19.55 5.30 26.99
N TYR A 58 -19.51 6.11 25.93
CA TYR A 58 -18.47 7.13 25.77
C TYR A 58 -18.70 8.28 26.75
N SER A 59 -19.92 8.81 26.81
CA SER A 59 -20.41 9.78 27.78
C SER A 59 -21.94 9.86 27.77
N SER A 60 -22.53 10.37 28.85
CA SER A 60 -23.98 10.56 28.96
C SER A 60 -24.58 11.48 27.88
N SER A 61 -23.78 12.39 27.30
CA SER A 61 -24.22 13.30 26.25
C SER A 61 -23.98 12.79 24.83
N ARG A 62 -23.09 11.79 24.65
CA ARG A 62 -22.71 11.24 23.34
C ARG A 62 -23.17 9.80 23.15
N GLY A 63 -23.59 9.11 24.21
CA GLY A 63 -24.05 7.73 24.17
C GLY A 63 -22.92 6.71 24.05
N VAL A 64 -23.21 5.60 23.40
CA VAL A 64 -22.32 4.44 23.27
C VAL A 64 -21.32 4.58 22.11
N ILE A 65 -20.22 3.84 22.19
CA ILE A 65 -19.21 3.80 21.14
C ILE A 65 -19.70 3.06 19.90
N ASN A 66 -20.33 1.89 20.11
CA ASN A 66 -20.93 1.09 19.03
C ASN A 66 -22.34 0.65 19.42
N ASN A 67 -23.21 0.43 18.45
CA ASN A 67 -24.58 -0.05 18.68
C ASN A 67 -24.65 -1.57 18.88
N TYR A 68 -23.57 -2.32 18.61
CA TYR A 68 -23.51 -3.76 18.93
C TYR A 68 -23.06 -3.99 20.37
N SER A 69 -23.56 -5.08 20.99
CA SER A 69 -23.22 -5.41 22.38
C SER A 69 -21.77 -5.81 22.55
N THR A 70 -21.15 -5.41 23.66
CA THR A 70 -19.83 -5.87 24.10
C THR A 70 -19.73 -7.40 24.14
N THR A 71 -20.83 -8.10 24.45
CA THR A 71 -20.87 -9.58 24.44
C THR A 71 -20.83 -10.20 23.06
N ALA A 72 -21.07 -9.42 22.01
CA ALA A 72 -20.98 -9.87 20.62
C ALA A 72 -19.55 -9.81 20.05
N ILE A 73 -18.61 -9.21 20.78
CA ILE A 73 -17.20 -9.17 20.37
C ILE A 73 -16.66 -10.59 20.28
N ARG A 74 -16.04 -10.89 19.15
CA ARG A 74 -15.51 -12.23 18.86
C ARG A 74 -14.01 -12.28 19.15
N LYS A 75 -13.53 -13.44 19.63
CA LYS A 75 -12.11 -13.68 19.85
C LYS A 75 -11.57 -14.71 18.87
N VAL A 76 -10.49 -14.35 18.16
CA VAL A 76 -9.77 -15.24 17.26
C VAL A 76 -8.27 -15.12 17.54
N GLY A 77 -7.65 -16.19 18.05
CA GLY A 77 -6.30 -16.10 18.57
C GLY A 77 -6.21 -15.03 19.68
N ASN A 78 -5.27 -14.11 19.55
CA ASN A 78 -5.12 -12.96 20.46
C ASN A 78 -5.94 -11.74 20.02
N PHE A 79 -6.67 -11.80 18.90
CA PHE A 79 -7.45 -10.69 18.37
C PHE A 79 -8.86 -10.65 18.94
N ASN A 80 -9.29 -9.47 19.34
CA ASN A 80 -10.71 -9.16 19.46
C ASN A 80 -11.16 -8.50 18.18
N ILE A 81 -12.25 -9.02 17.57
CA ILE A 81 -12.81 -8.49 16.33
C ILE A 81 -14.29 -8.15 16.53
N ALA A 82 -14.74 -7.13 15.83
CA ALA A 82 -16.15 -6.74 15.87
C ALA A 82 -17.04 -7.86 15.30
N PRO A 83 -18.31 -7.96 15.73
CA PRO A 83 -19.28 -8.79 15.05
C PRO A 83 -19.56 -8.26 13.64
N MET A 84 -20.29 -9.00 12.83
CA MET A 84 -20.90 -8.41 11.64
C MET A 84 -21.88 -7.31 12.08
N LEU A 85 -21.71 -6.13 11.51
CA LEU A 85 -22.59 -5.00 11.81
C LEU A 85 -23.96 -5.21 11.14
N GLU A 86 -24.99 -4.63 11.71
CA GLU A 86 -26.28 -4.53 11.05
C GLU A 86 -26.14 -3.66 9.80
N SER A 87 -26.43 -4.27 8.63
CA SER A 87 -26.30 -3.61 7.35
C SER A 87 -27.13 -4.33 6.28
N SER A 88 -27.25 -3.74 5.11
CA SER A 88 -27.82 -4.38 3.92
C SER A 88 -26.95 -5.47 3.33
N TYR A 89 -25.76 -5.69 3.87
CA TYR A 89 -24.86 -6.74 3.40
C TYR A 89 -25.36 -8.12 3.83
N SER A 90 -25.60 -9.00 2.85
CA SER A 90 -26.09 -10.36 3.05
C SER A 90 -25.07 -11.45 2.69
N GLY A 91 -23.83 -11.06 2.43
CA GLY A 91 -22.76 -11.98 2.05
C GLY A 91 -22.09 -12.69 3.23
N PRO A 92 -21.05 -13.48 2.97
CA PRO A 92 -20.27 -14.18 3.99
C PRO A 92 -19.56 -13.22 4.95
N ASP A 93 -19.29 -13.69 6.16
CA ASP A 93 -18.45 -12.97 7.13
C ASP A 93 -16.96 -12.98 6.71
N HIS A 94 -16.60 -12.14 5.75
CA HIS A 94 -15.25 -12.06 5.23
C HIS A 94 -14.22 -11.58 6.26
N LEU A 95 -14.62 -10.71 7.21
CA LEU A 95 -13.78 -10.29 8.34
C LEU A 95 -13.44 -11.49 9.23
N GLY A 96 -14.44 -12.19 9.73
CA GLY A 96 -14.24 -13.37 10.59
C GLY A 96 -13.47 -14.48 9.90
N ASN A 97 -13.77 -14.73 8.62
CA ASN A 97 -13.05 -15.71 7.80
C ASN A 97 -11.56 -15.34 7.64
N PHE A 98 -11.26 -14.05 7.38
CA PHE A 98 -9.87 -13.58 7.29
C PHE A 98 -9.12 -13.81 8.60
N PHE A 99 -9.64 -13.34 9.72
CA PHE A 99 -8.96 -13.51 11.01
C PHE A 99 -8.82 -14.99 11.36
N SER A 100 -9.84 -15.81 11.16
CA SER A 100 -9.80 -17.26 11.46
C SER A 100 -8.75 -18.01 10.63
N ALA A 101 -8.58 -17.64 9.38
CA ALA A 101 -7.63 -18.29 8.48
C ALA A 101 -6.20 -17.75 8.62
N GLN A 102 -6.04 -16.47 8.96
CA GLN A 102 -4.77 -15.76 8.82
C GLN A 102 -4.16 -15.26 10.12
N TYR A 103 -4.79 -15.49 11.28
CA TYR A 103 -4.32 -14.95 12.57
C TYR A 103 -2.86 -15.27 12.88
N SER A 104 -2.37 -16.46 12.52
CA SER A 104 -1.00 -16.90 12.78
C SER A 104 0.07 -16.11 11.98
N HIS A 105 -0.33 -15.36 10.97
CA HIS A 105 0.52 -14.55 10.08
C HIS A 105 0.19 -13.06 10.15
N LEU A 106 -0.58 -12.63 11.15
CA LEU A 106 -1.12 -11.29 11.24
C LEU A 106 -0.60 -10.56 12.49
N ARG A 107 -0.13 -9.32 12.29
CA ARG A 107 0.05 -8.32 13.35
C ARG A 107 -0.93 -7.20 13.16
N VAL A 108 -1.59 -6.80 14.23
CA VAL A 108 -2.51 -5.67 14.28
C VAL A 108 -1.91 -4.59 15.18
N PHE A 109 -1.80 -3.39 14.67
CA PHE A 109 -1.33 -2.20 15.37
C PHE A 109 -2.53 -1.30 15.63
N ASN A 110 -3.00 -1.28 16.87
CA ASN A 110 -4.12 -0.45 17.31
C ASN A 110 -3.62 0.79 18.06
N GLY A 111 -4.43 1.86 18.09
CA GLY A 111 -4.06 3.09 18.79
C GLY A 111 -2.91 3.84 18.11
N LEU A 112 -2.83 3.80 16.78
CA LEU A 112 -1.88 4.59 16.02
C LEU A 112 -2.36 6.04 15.93
N ASP A 113 -1.54 6.99 16.38
CA ASP A 113 -1.84 8.41 16.18
C ASP A 113 -1.34 8.87 14.81
N PHE A 114 -2.28 9.16 13.92
CA PHE A 114 -2.03 9.72 12.59
C PHE A 114 -1.71 11.22 12.66
N GLY A 115 -2.01 11.89 13.79
CA GLY A 115 -1.77 13.30 14.02
C GLY A 115 -2.59 14.22 13.10
N THR A 116 -3.66 13.71 12.50
CA THR A 116 -4.49 14.44 11.54
C THR A 116 -5.91 13.87 11.45
N ASN A 117 -6.86 14.75 11.11
CA ASN A 117 -8.23 14.42 10.74
C ASN A 117 -8.54 14.86 9.30
N SER A 118 -7.51 15.13 8.48
CA SER A 118 -7.64 15.53 7.08
C SER A 118 -7.34 14.35 6.17
N HIS A 119 -8.22 14.06 5.21
CA HIS A 119 -8.02 13.02 4.21
C HIS A 119 -6.67 13.15 3.50
N ASP A 120 -6.32 14.35 3.01
CA ASP A 120 -5.07 14.57 2.30
C ASP A 120 -3.82 14.22 3.13
N ALA A 121 -3.78 14.64 4.39
CA ALA A 121 -2.65 14.36 5.26
C ALA A 121 -2.67 12.91 5.74
N GLY A 122 -3.84 12.35 6.03
CA GLY A 122 -4.03 10.97 6.47
C GLY A 122 -3.64 9.96 5.40
N VAL A 123 -4.12 10.14 4.15
CA VAL A 123 -3.75 9.30 3.00
C VAL A 123 -2.22 9.30 2.80
N ARG A 124 -1.57 10.45 2.96
CA ARG A 124 -0.10 10.52 2.92
C ARG A 124 0.52 9.76 4.09
N ALA A 125 0.02 9.95 5.31
CA ALA A 125 0.53 9.26 6.50
C ALA A 125 0.44 7.73 6.35
N PHE A 126 -0.71 7.20 5.86
CA PHE A 126 -0.86 5.78 5.57
C PHE A 126 0.09 5.29 4.46
N ALA A 127 0.26 6.05 3.38
CA ALA A 127 1.03 5.59 2.22
C ALA A 127 2.56 5.76 2.38
N THR A 128 3.00 6.71 3.22
CA THR A 128 4.41 7.12 3.31
C THR A 128 5.03 7.04 4.70
N GLY A 129 4.22 6.99 5.76
CA GLY A 129 4.61 7.19 7.16
C GLY A 129 4.80 8.66 7.53
N HIS A 130 4.46 9.62 6.64
CA HIS A 130 4.65 11.04 6.85
C HIS A 130 3.55 11.88 6.19
N GLN A 131 3.13 13.00 6.79
CA GLN A 131 2.02 13.80 6.28
C GLN A 131 2.40 14.73 5.09
N SER A 132 3.68 14.98 4.86
CA SER A 132 4.14 15.88 3.81
C SER A 132 3.92 15.31 2.40
N ALA A 133 3.44 16.15 1.48
CA ALA A 133 3.28 15.81 0.07
C ALA A 133 4.62 15.62 -0.69
N ALA A 134 5.76 15.96 -0.06
CA ALA A 134 7.08 15.74 -0.66
C ALA A 134 7.54 14.28 -0.58
N TYR A 135 6.97 13.48 0.34
CA TYR A 135 7.43 12.12 0.61
C TYR A 135 6.91 11.13 -0.46
N PRO A 136 7.78 10.21 -0.93
CA PRO A 136 7.37 9.09 -1.76
C PRO A 136 6.61 8.07 -0.92
N THR A 137 5.72 7.31 -1.57
CA THR A 137 5.09 6.15 -0.93
C THR A 137 6.13 5.11 -0.55
N THR A 138 5.91 4.38 0.54
CA THR A 138 6.83 3.31 0.94
C THR A 138 6.96 2.22 -0.14
N PRO A 139 5.90 1.81 -0.87
CA PRO A 139 6.06 0.97 -2.05
C PRO A 139 7.03 1.54 -3.10
N ALA A 140 6.96 2.85 -3.39
CA ALA A 140 7.87 3.48 -4.33
C ALA A 140 9.33 3.49 -3.82
N VAL A 141 9.52 3.69 -2.52
CA VAL A 141 10.84 3.60 -1.87
C VAL A 141 11.41 2.18 -2.01
N ILE A 142 10.62 1.15 -1.71
CA ILE A 142 11.05 -0.25 -1.82
C ILE A 142 11.34 -0.60 -3.29
N ALA A 143 10.43 -0.25 -4.20
CA ALA A 143 10.59 -0.51 -5.63
C ALA A 143 11.84 0.14 -6.23
N SER A 144 12.28 1.29 -5.70
CA SER A 144 13.49 1.97 -6.17
C SER A 144 14.77 1.16 -5.96
N LEU A 145 14.79 0.23 -5.00
CA LEU A 145 15.92 -0.64 -4.74
C LEU A 145 16.17 -1.66 -5.85
N THR A 146 15.13 -2.01 -6.61
CA THR A 146 15.15 -3.06 -7.64
C THR A 146 14.77 -2.55 -9.03
N GLN A 147 14.64 -1.22 -9.21
CA GLN A 147 14.09 -0.62 -10.44
C GLN A 147 14.82 -1.00 -11.73
N SER A 148 16.13 -1.31 -11.65
CA SER A 148 16.92 -1.73 -12.81
C SER A 148 16.63 -3.17 -13.29
N GLN A 149 15.92 -3.96 -12.48
CA GLN A 149 15.66 -5.38 -12.72
C GLN A 149 14.24 -5.65 -13.22
N TYR A 150 13.32 -4.69 -13.01
CA TYR A 150 11.89 -4.88 -13.26
C TYR A 150 11.36 -3.82 -14.24
N LEU A 151 10.50 -4.26 -15.17
CA LEU A 151 9.88 -3.38 -16.17
C LEU A 151 8.97 -2.33 -15.53
N MET A 152 8.20 -2.72 -14.55
CA MET A 152 7.27 -1.85 -13.81
C MET A 152 7.39 -2.10 -12.30
N PRO A 153 8.51 -1.71 -11.67
CA PRO A 153 8.85 -2.11 -10.32
C PRO A 153 7.79 -1.76 -9.28
N TYR A 154 6.97 -0.72 -9.54
CA TYR A 154 5.84 -0.33 -8.72
C TYR A 154 4.53 -0.34 -9.52
N TYR A 155 3.62 -1.29 -9.19
CA TYR A 155 2.26 -1.31 -9.71
C TYR A 155 1.34 -0.44 -8.83
N LEU A 156 0.73 0.58 -9.43
CA LEU A 156 -0.21 1.49 -8.76
C LEU A 156 -1.63 1.26 -9.30
N GLY A 157 -2.35 0.32 -8.71
CA GLY A 157 -3.72 -0.03 -9.09
C GLY A 157 -4.73 1.02 -8.59
N SER A 158 -4.49 1.63 -7.41
CA SER A 158 -5.31 2.71 -6.85
C SER A 158 -4.57 3.46 -5.74
N GLY A 159 -5.19 4.51 -5.20
CA GLY A 159 -4.72 5.28 -4.06
C GLY A 159 -3.63 6.29 -4.37
N TYR A 160 -2.99 6.76 -3.30
CA TYR A 160 -1.91 7.75 -3.37
C TYR A 160 -0.63 7.10 -3.91
N GLY A 161 -0.03 7.71 -4.94
CA GLY A 161 1.06 7.11 -5.69
C GLY A 161 2.25 8.04 -5.93
N LYS A 162 2.59 8.93 -5.00
CA LYS A 162 3.77 9.79 -5.10
C LYS A 162 5.05 8.96 -5.11
N THR A 163 5.86 9.10 -6.17
CA THR A 163 7.15 8.40 -6.29
C THR A 163 8.34 9.31 -5.99
N ALA A 164 8.15 10.62 -5.93
CA ALA A 164 9.20 11.63 -5.78
C ALA A 164 10.39 11.44 -6.76
N GLY A 165 10.11 10.88 -7.95
CA GLY A 165 11.13 10.62 -8.97
C GLY A 165 12.01 9.40 -8.71
N LEU A 166 11.76 8.62 -7.65
CA LEU A 166 12.58 7.44 -7.32
C LEU A 166 12.37 6.29 -8.31
N VAL A 167 11.16 6.12 -8.81
CA VAL A 167 10.74 5.01 -9.67
C VAL A 167 9.55 5.42 -10.52
N GLN A 168 9.35 4.77 -11.65
CA GLN A 168 8.10 4.88 -12.41
C GLN A 168 7.02 3.98 -11.82
N ALA A 169 5.81 4.53 -11.65
CA ALA A 169 4.64 3.75 -11.24
C ALA A 169 3.82 3.36 -12.47
N ALA A 170 3.58 2.08 -12.64
CA ALA A 170 2.73 1.55 -13.71
C ALA A 170 1.27 1.52 -13.27
N ARG A 171 0.36 2.03 -14.10
CA ARG A 171 -1.09 1.96 -13.90
C ARG A 171 -1.71 1.07 -14.98
N LEU A 172 -2.19 -0.09 -14.58
CA LEU A 172 -2.83 -1.08 -15.44
C LEU A 172 -4.21 -1.38 -14.88
N ASN A 173 -5.25 -0.95 -15.56
CA ASN A 173 -6.64 -1.18 -15.15
C ASN A 173 -7.47 -1.86 -16.26
N ASP A 174 -6.84 -2.13 -17.41
CA ASP A 174 -7.48 -2.68 -18.59
C ASP A 174 -6.54 -3.68 -19.29
N LEU A 175 -6.86 -4.97 -19.13
CA LEU A 175 -6.09 -6.07 -19.73
C LEU A 175 -6.18 -6.08 -21.26
N GLY A 176 -7.28 -5.59 -21.84
CA GLY A 176 -7.43 -5.50 -23.30
C GLY A 176 -6.42 -4.55 -23.94
N ARG A 177 -6.03 -3.50 -23.21
CA ARG A 177 -4.98 -2.58 -23.66
C ARG A 177 -3.59 -3.21 -23.62
N ILE A 178 -3.32 -4.11 -22.68
CA ILE A 178 -2.03 -4.80 -22.59
C ILE A 178 -1.80 -5.61 -23.85
N GLY A 179 -2.76 -6.46 -24.25
CA GLY A 179 -2.69 -7.23 -25.48
C GLY A 179 -2.53 -6.35 -26.74
N THR A 180 -3.18 -5.17 -26.73
CA THR A 180 -3.06 -4.23 -27.86
C THR A 180 -1.72 -3.52 -27.90
N MET A 181 -1.15 -3.14 -26.74
CA MET A 181 0.17 -2.49 -26.64
C MET A 181 1.31 -3.43 -27.00
N ALA A 182 1.13 -4.70 -26.75
CA ALA A 182 2.12 -5.73 -27.01
C ALA A 182 2.04 -6.33 -28.42
N ASP A 183 0.90 -6.17 -29.10
CA ASP A 183 0.70 -6.56 -30.49
C ASP A 183 1.10 -5.40 -31.42
N THR A 184 2.40 -5.14 -31.47
CA THR A 184 2.95 -4.09 -32.36
C THR A 184 2.80 -4.41 -33.82
N GLU A 185 2.77 -5.69 -34.21
CA GLU A 185 2.58 -6.15 -35.58
C GLU A 185 1.18 -5.84 -36.12
N ARG A 186 0.20 -5.64 -35.24
CA ARG A 186 -1.18 -5.31 -35.62
C ARG A 186 -1.30 -3.98 -36.38
N TYR A 187 -0.39 -3.04 -36.13
CA TYR A 187 -0.48 -1.69 -36.64
C TYR A 187 0.58 -1.31 -37.66
N LEU A 188 1.75 -1.94 -37.60
CA LEU A 188 2.87 -1.66 -38.51
C LEU A 188 3.59 -2.95 -38.88
N PRO A 189 4.01 -3.10 -40.13
CA PRO A 189 4.91 -4.19 -40.56
C PRO A 189 6.20 -4.20 -39.76
N GLN A 190 6.79 -5.39 -39.51
CA GLN A 190 7.96 -5.55 -38.65
C GLN A 190 9.17 -4.73 -39.12
N ASP A 191 9.39 -4.64 -40.42
CA ASP A 191 10.46 -3.84 -41.04
C ASP A 191 10.33 -2.34 -40.72
N ILE A 192 9.10 -1.83 -40.66
CA ILE A 192 8.83 -0.45 -40.24
C ILE A 192 9.08 -0.27 -38.75
N LEU A 193 8.69 -1.24 -37.93
CA LEU A 193 8.97 -1.22 -36.47
C LEU A 193 10.47 -1.24 -36.19
N ASP A 194 11.22 -2.08 -36.90
CA ASP A 194 12.68 -2.18 -36.80
C ASP A 194 13.36 -0.86 -37.19
N MET A 195 12.91 -0.23 -38.28
CA MET A 195 13.41 1.06 -38.73
C MET A 195 13.12 2.18 -37.73
N VAL A 196 11.89 2.23 -37.20
CA VAL A 196 11.50 3.20 -36.16
C VAL A 196 12.32 3.01 -34.90
N SER A 197 12.52 1.75 -34.48
CA SER A 197 13.30 1.40 -33.29
C SER A 197 14.78 1.75 -33.46
N ALA A 198 15.35 1.50 -34.63
CA ALA A 198 16.73 1.86 -34.95
C ALA A 198 16.95 3.39 -34.93
N GLU A 199 16.08 4.16 -35.56
CA GLU A 199 16.13 5.63 -35.53
C GLU A 199 15.93 6.19 -34.11
N HIS A 200 15.02 5.60 -33.36
CA HIS A 200 14.76 5.97 -31.98
C HIS A 200 15.99 5.72 -31.10
N ASN A 201 16.63 4.55 -31.21
CA ASN A 201 17.83 4.21 -30.46
C ASN A 201 18.99 5.13 -30.85
N ALA A 202 19.18 5.44 -32.14
CA ALA A 202 20.19 6.38 -32.60
C ALA A 202 19.98 7.79 -32.02
N ALA A 203 18.73 8.26 -31.93
CA ALA A 203 18.40 9.51 -31.29
C ALA A 203 18.73 9.50 -29.80
N LEU A 204 18.39 8.40 -29.09
CA LEU A 204 18.70 8.24 -27.66
C LEU A 204 20.21 8.16 -27.40
N ASP A 205 20.97 7.53 -28.30
CA ASP A 205 22.44 7.47 -28.21
C ASP A 205 23.08 8.84 -28.45
N SER A 206 22.54 9.61 -29.38
CA SER A 206 22.95 10.99 -29.61
C SER A 206 22.71 11.88 -28.39
N TYR A 207 21.59 11.66 -27.67
CA TYR A 207 21.33 12.35 -26.39
C TYR A 207 22.29 11.90 -25.28
N ALA A 208 22.54 10.60 -25.17
CA ALA A 208 23.44 10.04 -24.16
C ALA A 208 24.89 10.51 -24.33
N SER A 209 25.31 10.85 -25.55
CA SER A 209 26.63 11.41 -25.85
C SER A 209 26.79 12.89 -25.48
N GLY A 210 25.67 13.59 -25.14
CA GLY A 210 25.66 14.94 -24.61
C GLY A 210 26.03 14.99 -23.12
N SER A 211 26.26 16.18 -22.57
CA SER A 211 26.44 16.38 -21.13
C SER A 211 25.08 16.36 -20.43
N LEU A 212 24.61 15.16 -20.10
CA LEU A 212 23.40 14.97 -19.29
C LEU A 212 23.75 15.04 -17.80
N ASN A 213 22.88 15.68 -17.02
CA ASN A 213 22.94 15.55 -15.57
C ASN A 213 22.38 14.18 -15.12
N ASP A 214 22.62 13.82 -13.86
CA ASP A 214 22.25 12.50 -13.31
C ASP A 214 20.73 12.20 -13.43
N ALA A 215 19.88 13.22 -13.28
CA ALA A 215 18.42 13.05 -13.40
C ALA A 215 17.99 12.80 -14.86
N GLU A 216 18.63 13.48 -15.82
CA GLU A 216 18.40 13.27 -17.25
C GLU A 216 18.90 11.88 -17.69
N LEU A 217 20.06 11.46 -17.17
CA LEU A 217 20.61 10.13 -17.44
C LEU A 217 19.73 9.03 -16.86
N LEU A 218 19.20 9.21 -15.65
CA LEU A 218 18.25 8.28 -15.04
C LEU A 218 16.96 8.20 -15.86
N ALA A 219 16.36 9.33 -16.24
CA ALA A 219 15.16 9.38 -17.06
C ALA A 219 15.35 8.70 -18.42
N LEU A 220 16.49 8.93 -19.06
CA LEU A 220 16.87 8.29 -20.33
C LEU A 220 17.01 6.77 -20.17
N THR A 221 17.65 6.33 -19.10
CA THR A 221 17.83 4.90 -18.79
C THR A 221 16.48 4.22 -18.53
N GLN A 222 15.61 4.85 -17.75
CA GLN A 222 14.24 4.35 -17.50
C GLN A 222 13.43 4.26 -18.78
N PHE A 223 13.53 5.28 -19.63
CA PHE A 223 12.84 5.29 -20.92
C PHE A 223 13.34 4.18 -21.87
N ARG A 224 14.66 3.97 -21.95
CA ARG A 224 15.27 2.88 -22.73
C ARG A 224 14.79 1.51 -22.24
N ASN A 225 14.83 1.28 -20.94
CA ASN A 225 14.38 0.03 -20.33
C ASN A 225 12.89 -0.23 -20.63
N ALA A 226 12.05 0.79 -20.50
CA ALA A 226 10.63 0.67 -20.79
C ALA A 226 10.37 0.36 -22.29
N HIS A 227 11.14 0.95 -23.18
CA HIS A 227 10.99 0.75 -24.63
C HIS A 227 11.51 -0.63 -25.08
N SER A 228 12.71 -1.03 -24.64
CA SER A 228 13.31 -2.32 -25.02
C SER A 228 12.55 -3.53 -24.43
N ASN A 229 11.87 -3.34 -23.30
CA ASN A 229 11.16 -4.42 -22.60
C ASN A 229 9.62 -4.32 -22.78
N ALA A 230 9.14 -3.47 -23.69
CA ALA A 230 7.69 -3.29 -23.90
C ALA A 230 6.97 -4.61 -24.25
N GLY A 231 7.64 -5.51 -24.99
CA GLY A 231 7.13 -6.85 -25.29
C GLY A 231 6.99 -7.77 -24.07
N ASP A 232 7.79 -7.53 -23.02
CA ASP A 232 7.76 -8.35 -21.78
C ASP A 232 6.45 -8.16 -20.98
N ILE A 233 5.71 -7.09 -21.23
CA ILE A 233 4.41 -6.87 -20.56
C ILE A 233 3.41 -7.97 -20.89
N ASN A 234 3.55 -8.66 -22.02
CA ASN A 234 2.74 -9.82 -22.39
C ASN A 234 2.86 -10.95 -21.38
N ARG A 235 4.02 -11.09 -20.73
CA ARG A 235 4.23 -12.08 -19.67
C ARG A 235 3.22 -11.95 -18.55
N LEU A 236 2.67 -10.74 -18.31
CA LEU A 236 1.60 -10.57 -17.35
C LEU A 236 0.39 -11.44 -17.67
N LEU A 237 0.02 -11.53 -18.94
CA LEU A 237 -1.17 -12.28 -19.40
C LEU A 237 -1.04 -13.79 -19.14
N ASP A 238 0.18 -14.32 -19.18
CA ASP A 238 0.47 -15.74 -18.92
C ASP A 238 0.19 -16.12 -17.46
N TYR A 239 0.26 -15.15 -16.54
CA TYR A 239 0.03 -15.33 -15.11
C TYR A 239 -1.36 -14.89 -14.65
N MET A 240 -2.14 -14.26 -15.53
CA MET A 240 -3.50 -13.88 -15.17
C MET A 240 -4.42 -15.12 -15.07
N PRO A 241 -5.39 -15.13 -14.14
CA PRO A 241 -6.38 -16.22 -14.09
C PRO A 241 -7.19 -16.28 -15.37
N THR A 242 -7.61 -17.50 -15.77
CA THR A 242 -8.39 -17.74 -17.00
C THR A 242 -9.70 -16.94 -17.01
N SER A 243 -10.31 -16.74 -15.83
CA SER A 243 -11.47 -15.88 -15.64
C SER A 243 -11.08 -14.76 -14.68
N THR A 244 -10.99 -13.54 -15.19
CA THR A 244 -10.63 -12.38 -14.38
C THR A 244 -11.83 -11.75 -13.71
N SER A 245 -11.59 -11.19 -12.54
CA SER A 245 -12.56 -10.38 -11.79
C SER A 245 -12.69 -8.97 -12.39
N SER A 246 -13.40 -8.11 -11.71
CA SER A 246 -13.51 -6.68 -12.02
C SER A 246 -13.15 -5.82 -10.82
N GLY A 247 -12.97 -4.51 -11.02
CA GLY A 247 -12.76 -3.53 -9.95
C GLY A 247 -11.50 -3.80 -9.13
N SER A 248 -11.65 -3.78 -7.80
CA SER A 248 -10.51 -3.96 -6.87
C SER A 248 -9.92 -5.37 -6.90
N LYS A 249 -10.74 -6.40 -7.12
CA LYS A 249 -10.27 -7.80 -7.27
C LYS A 249 -9.41 -7.98 -8.49
N LEU A 250 -9.76 -7.37 -9.63
CA LEU A 250 -8.90 -7.37 -10.82
C LEU A 250 -7.53 -6.74 -10.52
N ARG A 251 -7.49 -5.66 -9.73
CA ARG A 251 -6.22 -5.04 -9.33
C ARG A 251 -5.37 -5.97 -8.46
N ALA A 252 -5.99 -6.77 -7.59
CA ALA A 252 -5.30 -7.79 -6.79
C ALA A 252 -4.73 -8.91 -7.68
N GLU A 253 -5.48 -9.36 -8.69
CA GLU A 253 -5.03 -10.33 -9.69
C GLU A 253 -3.83 -9.80 -10.49
N ILE A 254 -3.91 -8.54 -10.97
CA ILE A 254 -2.81 -7.89 -11.69
C ILE A 254 -1.57 -7.77 -10.77
N ALA A 255 -1.72 -7.40 -9.50
CA ALA A 255 -0.61 -7.32 -8.56
C ALA A 255 0.09 -8.67 -8.40
N ALA A 256 -0.65 -9.74 -8.10
CA ALA A 256 -0.09 -11.08 -7.94
C ALA A 256 0.55 -11.60 -9.23
N ALA A 257 -0.12 -11.45 -10.37
CA ALA A 257 0.38 -11.85 -11.69
C ALA A 257 1.66 -11.07 -12.06
N SER A 258 1.72 -9.75 -11.78
CA SER A 258 2.89 -8.93 -12.09
C SER A 258 4.12 -9.33 -11.26
N PHE A 259 3.92 -9.75 -10.02
CA PHE A 259 5.00 -10.29 -9.17
C PHE A 259 5.49 -11.63 -9.72
N ALA A 260 4.58 -12.56 -10.00
CA ALA A 260 4.91 -13.88 -10.53
C ALA A 260 5.58 -13.81 -11.90
N ALA A 261 5.15 -12.88 -12.76
CA ALA A 261 5.76 -12.62 -14.07
C ALA A 261 7.15 -11.95 -13.98
N GLY A 262 7.59 -11.54 -12.78
CA GLY A 262 8.85 -10.80 -12.59
C GLY A 262 8.80 -9.40 -13.19
N LEU A 263 7.65 -8.74 -13.16
CA LEU A 263 7.46 -7.39 -13.70
C LEU A 263 7.45 -6.32 -12.61
N SER A 264 7.01 -6.65 -11.40
CA SER A 264 6.89 -5.74 -10.27
C SER A 264 7.38 -6.37 -8.97
N THR A 265 7.76 -5.53 -8.00
CA THR A 265 8.08 -5.95 -6.62
C THR A 265 7.14 -5.36 -5.59
N THR A 266 6.47 -4.26 -5.93
CA THR A 266 5.55 -3.58 -5.03
C THR A 266 4.25 -3.21 -5.72
N ALA A 267 3.15 -3.18 -4.96
CA ALA A 267 1.85 -2.75 -5.43
C ALA A 267 1.13 -1.88 -4.40
N SER A 268 0.28 -0.96 -4.89
CA SER A 268 -0.74 -0.28 -4.09
C SER A 268 -2.10 -0.50 -4.73
N ILE A 269 -3.03 -1.02 -3.95
CA ILE A 269 -4.44 -1.21 -4.32
C ILE A 269 -5.32 -0.72 -3.17
N GLY A 270 -6.63 -0.63 -3.35
CA GLY A 270 -7.52 -0.21 -2.26
C GLY A 270 -8.98 -0.25 -2.65
N LEU A 271 -9.80 -0.02 -1.66
CA LEU A 271 -11.25 0.08 -1.72
C LEU A 271 -11.68 1.37 -1.01
N GLY A 272 -12.58 2.14 -1.62
CA GLY A 272 -13.13 3.38 -1.07
C GLY A 272 -14.42 3.16 -0.28
N ALA A 273 -15.11 4.29 0.01
CA ALA A 273 -16.42 4.41 0.63
C ALA A 273 -16.46 4.27 2.18
N PHE A 274 -15.30 4.32 2.85
CA PHE A 274 -15.24 4.32 4.32
C PHE A 274 -15.50 5.69 4.96
N ASP A 275 -15.77 6.74 4.19
CA ASP A 275 -16.09 8.08 4.71
C ASP A 275 -17.55 8.16 5.17
N THR A 276 -17.81 7.67 6.39
CA THR A 276 -19.14 7.37 6.93
C THR A 276 -19.64 8.44 7.91
N HIS A 277 -19.80 9.68 7.43
CA HIS A 277 -20.37 10.80 8.20
C HIS A 277 -21.89 10.66 8.45
N SER A 278 -22.56 9.70 7.84
CA SER A 278 -23.94 9.27 8.12
C SER A 278 -24.02 7.75 8.07
N ASP A 279 -24.95 7.18 8.82
CA ASP A 279 -25.29 5.76 8.79
C ASP A 279 -24.05 4.84 8.90
N ASN A 280 -23.18 5.11 9.90
CA ASN A 280 -21.88 4.45 10.02
C ASN A 280 -21.98 2.94 10.02
N ASP A 281 -22.89 2.37 10.82
CA ASP A 281 -22.98 0.92 11.00
C ASP A 281 -23.45 0.24 9.70
N GLU A 282 -24.45 0.84 9.00
CA GLU A 282 -24.92 0.34 7.71
C GLU A 282 -23.78 0.37 6.68
N ARG A 283 -23.09 1.50 6.54
CA ARG A 283 -22.05 1.70 5.51
C ARG A 283 -20.76 0.94 5.81
N GLN A 284 -20.23 0.99 7.05
CA GLN A 284 -19.08 0.18 7.45
C GLN A 284 -19.45 -1.33 7.40
N GLY A 285 -20.72 -1.67 7.73
CA GLY A 285 -21.22 -3.04 7.65
C GLY A 285 -21.24 -3.62 6.23
N ILE A 286 -21.24 -2.77 5.19
CA ILE A 286 -21.08 -3.16 3.79
C ILE A 286 -19.59 -3.16 3.40
N GLU A 287 -18.86 -2.10 3.73
CA GLU A 287 -17.51 -1.88 3.21
C GLU A 287 -16.45 -2.74 3.91
N VAL A 288 -16.60 -3.03 5.20
CA VAL A 288 -15.65 -3.90 5.93
C VAL A 288 -15.63 -5.32 5.34
N PRO A 289 -16.78 -6.02 5.15
CA PRO A 289 -16.78 -7.30 4.46
C PRO A 289 -16.19 -7.25 3.05
N ASN A 290 -16.52 -6.23 2.25
CA ASN A 290 -16.00 -6.06 0.89
C ASN A 290 -14.46 -5.88 0.90
N TYR A 291 -13.94 -5.16 1.87
CA TYR A 291 -12.50 -4.97 2.02
C TYR A 291 -11.79 -6.29 2.37
N PHE A 292 -12.32 -7.04 3.34
CA PHE A 292 -11.74 -8.34 3.70
C PHE A 292 -11.97 -9.41 2.64
N GLU A 293 -13.01 -9.29 1.82
CA GLU A 293 -13.16 -10.09 0.61
C GLU A 293 -12.02 -9.82 -0.39
N LEU A 294 -11.67 -8.54 -0.61
CA LEU A 294 -10.52 -8.16 -1.43
C LEU A 294 -9.20 -8.74 -0.87
N ILE A 295 -8.97 -8.65 0.46
CA ILE A 295 -7.77 -9.21 1.09
C ILE A 295 -7.71 -10.74 0.94
N ASN A 296 -8.80 -11.44 1.21
CA ASN A 296 -8.88 -12.89 1.04
C ASN A 296 -8.63 -13.29 -0.42
N HIS A 297 -9.17 -12.53 -1.38
CA HIS A 297 -8.93 -12.75 -2.80
C HIS A 297 -7.46 -12.51 -3.18
N LEU A 298 -6.85 -11.44 -2.68
CA LEU A 298 -5.42 -11.16 -2.90
C LEU A 298 -4.54 -12.30 -2.37
N ILE A 299 -4.77 -12.77 -1.14
CA ILE A 299 -4.02 -13.88 -0.56
C ILE A 299 -4.17 -15.14 -1.40
N ALA A 300 -5.41 -15.46 -1.82
CA ALA A 300 -5.65 -16.62 -2.69
C ALA A 300 -4.91 -16.51 -4.04
N GLN A 301 -4.83 -15.32 -4.63
CA GLN A 301 -4.05 -15.10 -5.85
C GLN A 301 -2.54 -15.26 -5.61
N LEU A 302 -2.01 -14.75 -4.50
CA LEU A 302 -0.60 -14.93 -4.13
C LEU A 302 -0.25 -16.40 -3.87
N GLU A 303 -1.16 -17.16 -3.26
CA GLU A 303 -1.02 -18.61 -3.06
C GLU A 303 -1.09 -19.38 -4.38
N TYR A 304 -2.04 -19.02 -5.26
CA TYR A 304 -2.15 -19.61 -6.60
C TYR A 304 -0.87 -19.40 -7.42
N GLN A 305 -0.22 -18.23 -7.29
CA GLN A 305 1.06 -17.92 -7.94
C GLN A 305 2.29 -18.51 -7.22
N GLY A 306 2.11 -19.12 -6.05
CA GLY A 306 3.22 -19.71 -5.27
C GLY A 306 4.18 -18.68 -4.65
N ILE A 307 3.72 -17.45 -4.44
CA ILE A 307 4.55 -16.34 -3.93
C ILE A 307 4.07 -15.78 -2.59
N ALA A 308 3.05 -16.36 -1.98
CA ALA A 308 2.49 -15.89 -0.71
C ALA A 308 3.54 -15.87 0.43
N ASP A 309 4.45 -16.84 0.47
CA ASP A 309 5.50 -16.94 1.50
C ASP A 309 6.53 -15.81 1.41
N ARG A 310 6.63 -15.16 0.26
CA ARG A 310 7.56 -14.05 -0.02
C ARG A 310 6.84 -12.69 -0.08
N THR A 311 5.55 -12.65 0.23
CA THR A 311 4.75 -11.42 0.13
C THR A 311 4.36 -10.91 1.51
N THR A 312 4.47 -9.60 1.69
CA THR A 312 3.93 -8.87 2.85
C THR A 312 2.81 -7.94 2.39
N ILE A 313 1.66 -8.02 3.07
CA ILE A 313 0.51 -7.16 2.84
C ILE A 313 0.38 -6.17 4.01
N VAL A 314 0.36 -4.88 3.70
CA VAL A 314 0.13 -3.79 4.65
C VAL A 314 -1.28 -3.25 4.41
N MET A 315 -2.11 -3.28 5.43
CA MET A 315 -3.52 -2.92 5.41
C MET A 315 -3.79 -1.76 6.35
N GLY A 316 -4.69 -0.85 6.01
CA GLY A 316 -5.05 0.26 6.88
C GLY A 316 -5.86 1.32 6.18
N SER A 317 -6.12 2.39 6.91
CA SER A 317 -6.84 3.57 6.45
C SER A 317 -6.06 4.84 6.82
N GLU A 318 -6.53 5.97 6.36
CA GLU A 318 -5.89 7.29 6.55
C GLU A 318 -6.05 7.85 7.96
N PHE A 319 -7.00 7.34 8.75
CA PHE A 319 -7.27 7.62 10.16
C PHE A 319 -8.44 6.74 10.63
N GLY A 320 -8.94 6.93 11.86
CA GLY A 320 -10.11 6.25 12.41
C GLY A 320 -11.37 7.11 12.41
N ARG A 321 -12.39 6.63 13.14
CA ARG A 321 -13.68 7.33 13.32
C ARG A 321 -13.89 7.68 14.79
N THR A 322 -14.69 8.77 15.05
CA THR A 322 -15.00 9.21 16.41
C THR A 322 -15.62 8.08 17.24
N PRO A 323 -15.31 8.04 18.56
CA PRO A 323 -15.89 7.04 19.47
C PRO A 323 -17.34 7.33 19.85
N TYR A 324 -18.08 8.04 19.02
CA TYR A 324 -19.48 8.38 19.21
C TYR A 324 -20.12 8.71 17.87
N TYR A 325 -21.43 8.53 17.82
CA TYR A 325 -22.23 8.88 16.65
C TYR A 325 -22.57 10.38 16.63
N ASN A 326 -22.59 10.96 15.44
CA ASN A 326 -23.16 12.30 15.20
C ASN A 326 -24.68 12.22 15.01
N SER A 327 -25.32 13.38 14.73
CA SER A 327 -26.78 13.46 14.56
C SER A 327 -27.32 12.67 13.35
N GLY A 328 -26.46 12.31 12.39
CA GLY A 328 -26.80 11.49 11.22
C GLY A 328 -26.48 10.01 11.40
N GLN A 329 -26.30 9.52 12.64
CA GLN A 329 -25.84 8.15 12.92
C GLN A 329 -24.53 7.79 12.23
N GLY A 330 -23.76 8.79 11.81
CA GLY A 330 -22.42 8.67 11.28
C GLY A 330 -21.37 8.84 12.37
N LYS A 331 -20.11 8.60 12.01
CA LYS A 331 -18.96 8.94 12.83
C LYS A 331 -18.02 9.86 12.05
N ASP A 332 -17.53 10.91 12.70
CA ASP A 332 -16.63 11.88 12.09
C ASP A 332 -15.18 11.39 12.15
N HIS A 333 -14.25 12.19 11.61
CA HIS A 333 -12.83 11.83 11.58
C HIS A 333 -12.20 11.81 12.98
N TRP A 334 -11.34 10.82 13.22
CA TRP A 334 -10.60 10.67 14.47
C TRP A 334 -9.13 10.34 14.17
N SER A 335 -8.20 11.06 14.80
CA SER A 335 -6.76 10.89 14.49
C SER A 335 -6.20 9.54 14.91
N ILE A 336 -6.88 8.81 15.79
CA ILE A 336 -6.43 7.50 16.23
C ILE A 336 -7.02 6.42 15.33
N GLY A 337 -6.13 5.66 14.71
CA GLY A 337 -6.48 4.60 13.76
C GLY A 337 -5.77 3.29 14.05
N SER A 338 -5.74 2.42 13.06
CA SER A 338 -5.03 1.14 13.10
C SER A 338 -4.41 0.80 11.76
N MET A 339 -3.41 -0.06 11.78
CA MET A 339 -2.83 -0.72 10.61
C MET A 339 -2.65 -2.20 10.90
N MET A 340 -2.61 -3.02 9.86
CA MET A 340 -2.34 -4.45 9.95
C MET A 340 -1.22 -4.83 9.00
N VAL A 341 -0.42 -5.81 9.38
CA VAL A 341 0.60 -6.41 8.52
C VAL A 341 0.41 -7.93 8.51
N TRP A 342 0.18 -8.46 7.34
CA TRP A 342 0.13 -9.90 7.10
C TRP A 342 1.37 -10.35 6.35
N SER A 343 2.02 -11.41 6.83
CA SER A 343 3.13 -12.07 6.13
C SER A 343 3.40 -13.44 6.76
N LYS A 344 3.65 -14.45 5.94
CA LYS A 344 4.09 -15.74 6.44
C LYS A 344 5.54 -15.71 6.96
N SER A 345 6.27 -14.62 6.76
CA SER A 345 7.66 -14.40 7.23
C SER A 345 7.76 -13.60 8.53
N ILE A 346 6.65 -13.31 9.21
CA ILE A 346 6.63 -12.65 10.52
C ILE A 346 5.95 -13.53 11.56
N ALA A 347 6.36 -13.40 12.82
CA ALA A 347 5.61 -13.95 13.93
C ALA A 347 4.26 -13.25 14.03
N GLY A 348 3.17 -13.97 13.81
CA GLY A 348 1.81 -13.42 13.85
C GLY A 348 1.12 -13.63 15.20
N ASN A 349 -0.22 -13.54 15.18
CA ASN A 349 -1.10 -13.63 16.34
C ASN A 349 -0.77 -12.56 17.41
N MET A 350 -0.41 -11.35 16.95
CA MET A 350 0.02 -10.26 17.82
C MET A 350 -0.85 -9.02 17.65
N VAL A 351 -1.31 -8.45 18.78
CA VAL A 351 -1.90 -7.13 18.86
C VAL A 351 -0.90 -6.23 19.55
N ILE A 352 -0.50 -5.15 18.91
CA ILE A 352 0.47 -4.18 19.42
C ILE A 352 -0.26 -2.85 19.59
N GLY A 353 -0.23 -2.29 20.80
CA GLY A 353 -1.00 -1.09 21.12
C GLY A 353 -2.49 -1.37 21.35
N GLY A 354 -3.26 -0.32 21.45
CA GLY A 354 -4.68 -0.34 21.76
C GLY A 354 -5.22 1.04 22.06
N THR A 355 -6.51 1.12 22.35
CA THR A 355 -7.12 2.35 22.82
C THR A 355 -7.87 2.13 24.13
N ASP A 356 -8.06 3.20 24.91
CA ASP A 356 -8.92 3.22 26.08
C ASP A 356 -10.42 3.25 25.70
N ASN A 357 -11.30 3.37 26.70
CA ASN A 357 -12.75 3.48 26.49
C ASN A 357 -13.19 4.83 25.88
N GLN A 358 -12.25 5.74 25.58
CA GLN A 358 -12.50 6.95 24.82
C GLN A 358 -11.83 6.92 23.45
N VAL A 359 -11.35 5.73 23.04
CA VAL A 359 -10.63 5.51 21.77
C VAL A 359 -9.42 6.45 21.64
N LYS A 360 -8.74 6.72 22.79
CA LYS A 360 -7.45 7.41 22.83
C LYS A 360 -6.34 6.37 22.82
N ALA A 361 -5.27 6.68 22.09
CA ALA A 361 -4.12 5.79 21.98
C ALA A 361 -3.48 5.48 23.35
N LEU A 362 -3.19 4.22 23.58
CA LEU A 362 -2.40 3.74 24.71
C LEU A 362 -0.93 3.61 24.31
N ALA A 363 -0.03 3.96 25.26
CA ALA A 363 1.40 3.85 25.02
C ALA A 363 1.87 2.39 25.08
N VAL A 364 2.90 2.09 24.30
CA VAL A 364 3.53 0.76 24.14
C VAL A 364 4.97 0.84 24.57
N ASP A 365 5.46 -0.12 25.33
CA ASP A 365 6.91 -0.34 25.48
C ASP A 365 7.45 -0.89 24.16
N PRO A 366 8.32 -0.16 23.46
CA PRO A 366 8.79 -0.56 22.14
C PRO A 366 9.73 -1.78 22.15
N ASN A 367 10.21 -2.23 23.31
CA ASN A 367 11.07 -3.39 23.45
C ASN A 367 10.27 -4.68 23.69
N THR A 368 9.19 -4.59 24.48
CA THR A 368 8.34 -5.74 24.78
C THR A 368 7.10 -5.82 23.89
N LEU A 369 6.75 -4.72 23.23
CA LEU A 369 5.54 -4.52 22.41
C LEU A 369 4.23 -4.59 23.21
N GLU A 370 4.32 -4.53 24.53
CA GLU A 370 3.17 -4.56 25.46
C GLU A 370 2.73 -3.14 25.84
N LEU A 371 1.48 -3.00 26.25
CA LEU A 371 0.97 -1.72 26.76
C LEU A 371 1.74 -1.29 28.00
N SER A 372 2.23 -0.06 28.03
CA SER A 372 3.00 0.50 29.15
C SER A 372 2.78 2.00 29.29
N PRO A 373 2.37 2.50 30.48
CA PRO A 373 2.17 3.94 30.68
C PRO A 373 3.44 4.79 30.47
N GLY A 374 4.63 4.18 30.62
CA GLY A 374 5.93 4.83 30.38
C GLY A 374 6.45 4.68 28.95
N GLY A 375 5.70 4.03 28.08
CA GLY A 375 6.07 3.77 26.70
C GLY A 375 5.82 4.94 25.75
N ILE A 376 5.67 4.64 24.48
CA ILE A 376 5.41 5.62 23.40
C ILE A 376 4.07 5.35 22.75
N VAL A 377 3.42 6.40 22.26
CA VAL A 377 2.30 6.25 21.33
C VAL A 377 2.86 6.00 19.94
N LEU A 378 2.43 4.90 19.34
CA LEU A 378 2.86 4.55 17.98
C LEU A 378 2.14 5.45 16.95
N SER A 379 2.79 5.63 15.80
CA SER A 379 2.25 6.36 14.66
C SER A 379 2.51 5.57 13.38
N PRO A 380 1.89 5.92 12.24
CA PRO A 380 2.22 5.33 10.94
C PRO A 380 3.72 5.40 10.62
N GLY A 381 4.42 6.46 11.05
CA GLY A 381 5.87 6.60 10.87
C GLY A 381 6.67 5.44 11.45
N HIS A 382 6.30 4.95 12.64
CA HIS A 382 6.98 3.80 13.27
C HIS A 382 6.78 2.51 12.46
N ILE A 383 5.55 2.28 11.95
CA ILE A 383 5.25 1.12 11.13
C ILE A 383 6.04 1.17 9.82
N HIS A 384 6.07 2.33 9.16
CA HIS A 384 6.84 2.51 7.93
C HIS A 384 8.35 2.41 8.14
N ALA A 385 8.89 2.85 9.27
CA ALA A 385 10.30 2.65 9.62
C ALA A 385 10.64 1.16 9.74
N ALA A 386 9.79 0.38 10.41
CA ALA A 386 9.95 -1.07 10.50
C ALA A 386 9.79 -1.77 9.15
N ILE A 387 8.85 -1.33 8.29
CA ILE A 387 8.69 -1.84 6.92
C ILE A 387 9.95 -1.57 6.10
N ARG A 388 10.49 -0.34 6.13
CA ARG A 388 11.74 -0.01 5.42
C ARG A 388 12.88 -0.90 5.88
N GLN A 389 13.05 -1.10 7.20
CA GLN A 389 14.08 -2.00 7.73
C GLN A 389 13.88 -3.44 7.22
N LYS A 390 12.67 -3.99 7.33
CA LYS A 390 12.36 -5.36 6.89
C LYS A 390 12.55 -5.53 5.38
N SER A 391 12.34 -4.49 4.58
CA SER A 391 12.60 -4.49 3.12
C SER A 391 14.08 -4.37 2.76
N GLY A 392 14.98 -4.31 3.74
CA GLY A 392 16.44 -4.22 3.51
C GLY A 392 16.99 -2.79 3.42
N ILE A 393 16.18 -1.76 3.71
CA ILE A 393 16.63 -0.37 3.73
C ILE A 393 17.32 -0.10 5.06
N ALA A 394 18.65 0.04 5.00
CA ALA A 394 19.45 0.33 6.19
C ALA A 394 19.04 1.69 6.82
N PRO A 395 19.04 1.81 8.17
CA PRO A 395 18.67 3.06 8.84
C PRO A 395 19.50 4.27 8.37
N GLN A 396 20.78 4.08 8.09
CA GLN A 396 21.72 5.11 7.62
C GLN A 396 21.75 5.30 6.09
N SER A 397 20.81 4.71 5.36
CA SER A 397 20.76 4.82 3.90
C SER A 397 20.48 6.25 3.43
N GLU A 398 20.94 6.59 2.23
CA GLU A 398 20.69 7.90 1.60
C GLU A 398 19.17 8.17 1.46
N ILE A 399 18.38 7.13 1.21
CA ILE A 399 16.92 7.28 1.09
C ILE A 399 16.29 7.69 2.42
N ASN A 400 16.75 7.13 3.55
CA ASN A 400 16.28 7.53 4.87
C ASN A 400 16.80 8.93 5.26
N ALA A 401 18.00 9.31 4.82
CA ALA A 401 18.52 10.66 5.01
C ALA A 401 17.70 11.69 4.19
N LYS A 402 17.29 11.34 2.98
CA LYS A 402 16.49 12.21 2.10
C LYS A 402 15.02 12.31 2.52
N PHE A 403 14.44 11.22 3.03
CA PHE A 403 13.04 11.12 3.44
C PHE A 403 12.93 10.55 4.87
N PRO A 404 13.42 11.29 5.90
CA PRO A 404 13.42 10.82 7.28
C PRO A 404 11.98 10.72 7.82
N LEU A 405 11.66 9.65 8.54
CA LEU A 405 10.33 9.48 9.14
C LEU A 405 10.19 10.19 10.49
N SER A 406 11.30 10.75 11.03
CA SER A 406 11.34 11.50 12.30
C SER A 406 10.83 10.72 13.52
N VAL A 407 10.99 9.40 13.49
CA VAL A 407 10.67 8.48 14.59
C VAL A 407 11.86 7.58 14.90
N ASN A 408 11.90 7.05 16.10
CA ASN A 408 12.86 6.01 16.44
C ASN A 408 12.47 4.70 15.74
N LEU A 409 13.48 3.94 15.35
CA LEU A 409 13.29 2.61 14.77
C LEU A 409 13.11 1.59 15.89
N TYR A 410 12.03 0.81 15.79
CA TYR A 410 11.74 -0.30 16.69
C TYR A 410 11.50 -1.58 15.89
N ASP A 411 11.79 -2.72 16.51
CA ASP A 411 11.60 -4.02 15.89
C ASP A 411 10.13 -4.47 15.96
N LEU A 412 9.31 -3.84 15.12
CA LEU A 412 7.87 -4.11 15.07
C LEU A 412 7.50 -5.26 14.13
N LEU A 413 8.44 -5.79 13.33
CA LEU A 413 8.15 -6.76 12.25
C LEU A 413 9.13 -7.95 12.18
N SER A 414 9.89 -8.23 13.24
CA SER A 414 10.73 -9.44 13.31
C SER A 414 9.93 -10.74 13.41
#